data_22431960942c9f74c80abf6ea991ea0c
#
_entry.id   22431960942c9f74c80abf6ea991ea0c
#
_cell.length_a   1.000
_cell.length_b   1.000
_cell.length_c   1.000
_cell.angle_alpha   90.00
_cell.angle_beta   90.00
_cell.angle_gamma   90.00
#
_symmetry.space_group_name_H-M   'P 1'
#
loop_
_entity.id
_entity.type
_entity.pdbx_description
1 polymer ?
#
loop_
_entity_poly.entity_id
_entity_poly.type
_entity_poly.pdbx_seq_one_letter_code
_entity_poly.pdbx_strand_id
1 'polypeptide(L)'
;MSLRHTTGRVVGGAVAVALLGLAVPGQSSASASDEGRGASISEVAPVAADEAVAARRATRTITIVGKEPRPSQFFISGKVRPEYDRKQVIVQRKVGKKGTYRTYKRIKTNGQSRYRTGVAELNRRGKVYYRTKTVGTKKFKGSFSNGAIVITTF
;
A
#
# COMPACT_ATOMS: atom_id res chain seq x y z
N MET A 1 -15.22 30.45 -17.59
CA MET A 1 -13.97 29.67 -17.60
C MET A 1 -14.32 28.19 -17.57
N SER A 2 -14.08 27.50 -18.67
CA SER A 2 -14.56 26.13 -18.90
C SER A 2 -13.49 25.11 -18.45
N LEU A 3 -13.79 24.29 -17.46
CA LEU A 3 -12.93 23.19 -17.04
C LEU A 3 -13.08 22.02 -18.02
N ARG A 4 -12.02 21.74 -18.77
CA ARG A 4 -11.93 20.52 -19.57
C ARG A 4 -11.52 19.35 -18.69
N HIS A 5 -12.39 18.37 -18.57
CA HIS A 5 -12.09 17.08 -17.94
C HIS A 5 -11.30 16.23 -18.94
N THR A 6 -10.04 16.00 -18.65
CA THR A 6 -9.21 15.06 -19.41
C THR A 6 -9.28 13.69 -18.73
N THR A 7 -10.06 12.80 -19.32
CA THR A 7 -10.13 11.38 -18.92
C THR A 7 -8.93 10.65 -19.55
N GLY A 8 -7.88 10.40 -18.78
CA GLY A 8 -6.74 9.62 -19.22
C GLY A 8 -7.05 8.11 -19.16
N ARG A 9 -7.19 7.47 -20.32
CA ARG A 9 -7.23 6.00 -20.48
C ARG A 9 -5.84 5.44 -20.14
N VAL A 10 -5.78 4.55 -19.16
CA VAL A 10 -4.58 3.75 -18.88
C VAL A 10 -4.67 2.46 -19.70
N VAL A 11 -3.77 2.31 -20.64
CA VAL A 11 -3.56 1.07 -21.40
C VAL A 11 -2.80 0.10 -20.52
N GLY A 12 -3.37 -1.08 -20.28
CA GLY A 12 -2.75 -2.16 -19.54
C GLY A 12 -1.64 -2.82 -20.35
N GLY A 13 -0.43 -2.85 -19.81
CA GLY A 13 0.68 -3.65 -20.31
C GLY A 13 0.73 -4.99 -19.58
N ALA A 14 0.50 -6.09 -20.31
CA ALA A 14 0.73 -7.44 -19.83
C ALA A 14 2.24 -7.72 -19.81
N VAL A 15 2.79 -8.07 -18.65
CA VAL A 15 4.16 -8.59 -18.52
C VAL A 15 4.07 -10.09 -18.37
N ALA A 16 4.50 -10.81 -19.39
CA ALA A 16 4.71 -12.25 -19.36
C ALA A 16 6.02 -12.56 -18.64
N VAL A 17 5.97 -13.31 -17.56
CA VAL A 17 7.16 -13.85 -16.88
C VAL A 17 7.35 -15.28 -17.34
N ALA A 18 8.41 -15.52 -18.11
CA ALA A 18 8.87 -16.85 -18.49
C ALA A 18 9.63 -17.50 -17.32
N LEU A 19 9.16 -18.63 -16.85
CA LEU A 19 9.84 -19.49 -15.89
C LEU A 19 10.79 -20.43 -16.64
N LEU A 20 12.09 -20.21 -16.49
CA LEU A 20 13.13 -21.15 -16.88
C LEU A 20 13.38 -22.11 -15.72
N GLY A 21 12.99 -23.35 -15.91
CA GLY A 21 13.30 -24.45 -15.00
C GLY A 21 14.75 -24.89 -15.16
N LEU A 22 15.47 -24.98 -14.04
CA LEU A 22 16.77 -25.65 -13.95
C LEU A 22 16.57 -26.95 -13.18
N ALA A 23 16.67 -28.06 -13.89
CA ALA A 23 16.76 -29.40 -13.33
C ALA A 23 18.19 -29.67 -12.83
N VAL A 24 18.34 -30.08 -11.58
CA VAL A 24 19.59 -30.59 -11.02
C VAL A 24 19.46 -32.09 -10.86
N PRO A 25 20.29 -32.90 -11.52
CA PRO A 25 20.32 -34.35 -11.31
C PRO A 25 21.06 -34.72 -10.02
N GLY A 26 20.62 -35.79 -9.41
CA GLY A 26 21.02 -36.28 -8.11
C GLY A 26 22.47 -36.74 -8.01
N GLN A 27 22.94 -36.82 -6.78
CA GLN A 27 24.06 -37.67 -6.39
C GLN A 27 23.65 -38.51 -5.18
N SER A 28 23.59 -39.79 -5.45
CA SER A 28 23.57 -40.85 -4.46
C SER A 28 24.97 -41.01 -3.87
N SER A 29 25.08 -41.08 -2.56
CA SER A 29 26.25 -41.71 -1.92
C SER A 29 25.80 -42.40 -0.65
N ALA A 30 26.13 -43.65 -0.63
CA ALA A 30 25.81 -44.61 0.41
C ALA A 30 26.75 -44.51 1.62
N SER A 31 26.20 -44.93 2.75
CA SER A 31 26.80 -45.65 3.88
C SER A 31 27.99 -45.08 4.65
N ALA A 32 27.74 -44.81 5.93
CA ALA A 32 28.46 -45.51 7.01
C ALA A 32 27.77 -45.21 8.36
N SER A 33 27.50 -46.26 9.07
CA SER A 33 27.02 -46.24 10.48
C SER A 33 28.10 -45.70 11.39
N ASP A 34 27.72 -44.78 12.32
CA ASP A 34 28.39 -44.70 13.58
C ASP A 34 27.42 -44.19 14.67
N GLU A 35 27.39 -44.94 15.73
CA GLU A 35 26.60 -44.67 16.93
C GLU A 35 27.21 -43.49 17.67
N GLY A 36 26.48 -42.36 17.73
CA GLY A 36 26.86 -41.19 18.52
C GLY A 36 25.64 -40.48 19.09
N ARG A 37 25.34 -40.81 20.33
CA ARG A 37 24.32 -40.21 21.19
C ARG A 37 24.54 -38.70 21.30
N GLY A 38 23.78 -37.93 20.58
CA GLY A 38 23.78 -36.47 20.66
C GLY A 38 22.36 -35.95 20.47
N ALA A 39 21.75 -35.43 21.50
CA ALA A 39 20.45 -34.79 21.47
C ALA A 39 20.54 -33.53 20.60
N SER A 40 20.11 -33.66 19.35
CA SER A 40 19.86 -32.54 18.45
C SER A 40 18.57 -31.88 18.87
N ILE A 41 18.64 -30.80 19.60
CA ILE A 41 17.57 -29.82 19.73
C ILE A 41 17.37 -29.24 18.32
N SER A 42 16.38 -29.75 17.60
CA SER A 42 15.91 -29.11 16.37
C SER A 42 15.33 -27.76 16.73
N GLU A 43 16.16 -26.76 16.55
CA GLU A 43 15.73 -25.35 16.55
C GLU A 43 14.80 -25.17 15.37
N VAL A 44 13.51 -25.36 15.63
CA VAL A 44 12.44 -25.12 14.66
C VAL A 44 12.37 -23.63 14.44
N ALA A 45 12.87 -23.16 13.33
CA ALA A 45 12.76 -21.78 12.89
C ALA A 45 11.27 -21.41 12.65
N PRO A 46 10.67 -20.52 13.46
CA PRO A 46 9.25 -20.18 13.35
C PRO A 46 8.95 -19.09 12.31
N VAL A 47 9.87 -18.78 11.41
CA VAL A 47 9.79 -17.57 10.56
C VAL A 47 8.87 -17.75 9.34
N ALA A 48 8.74 -18.95 8.82
CA ALA A 48 7.99 -19.19 7.56
C ALA A 48 6.45 -19.11 7.71
N ALA A 49 5.92 -19.40 8.90
CA ALA A 49 4.46 -19.42 9.12
C ALA A 49 3.84 -18.00 9.14
N ASP A 50 4.55 -17.01 9.66
CA ASP A 50 4.04 -15.64 9.79
C ASP A 50 4.00 -14.90 8.44
N GLU A 51 4.95 -15.14 7.55
CA GLU A 51 4.94 -14.60 6.19
C GLU A 51 3.83 -15.22 5.33
N ALA A 52 3.58 -16.52 5.44
CA ALA A 52 2.51 -17.19 4.72
C ALA A 52 1.11 -16.70 5.14
N VAL A 53 0.91 -16.43 6.43
CA VAL A 53 -0.33 -15.81 6.95
C VAL A 53 -0.47 -14.37 6.48
N ALA A 54 0.62 -13.61 6.43
CA ALA A 54 0.62 -12.23 5.92
C ALA A 54 0.26 -12.18 4.42
N ALA A 55 0.71 -13.14 3.62
CA ALA A 55 0.39 -13.23 2.20
C ALA A 55 -1.09 -13.50 1.90
N ARG A 56 -1.80 -14.17 2.80
CA ARG A 56 -3.23 -14.54 2.67
C ARG A 56 -4.21 -13.45 3.12
N ARG A 57 -3.73 -12.37 3.75
CA ARG A 57 -4.63 -11.30 4.22
C ARG A 57 -5.27 -10.55 3.05
N ALA A 58 -6.56 -10.33 3.11
CA ALA A 58 -7.30 -9.54 2.13
C ALA A 58 -6.82 -8.08 2.09
N THR A 59 -7.02 -7.40 0.96
CA THR A 59 -6.78 -5.96 0.80
C THR A 59 -8.08 -5.18 1.04
N ARG A 60 -7.92 -3.91 1.48
CA ARG A 60 -9.04 -2.95 1.53
C ARG A 60 -9.02 -2.06 0.31
N THR A 61 -10.21 -1.73 -0.19
CA THR A 61 -10.36 -0.68 -1.20
C THR A 61 -10.50 0.66 -0.50
N ILE A 62 -9.71 1.64 -0.91
CA ILE A 62 -9.73 3.00 -0.36
C ILE A 62 -9.96 3.95 -1.52
N THR A 63 -11.10 4.63 -1.52
CA THR A 63 -11.36 5.71 -2.47
C THR A 63 -10.72 7.01 -1.97
N ILE A 64 -10.29 7.88 -2.90
CA ILE A 64 -9.80 9.21 -2.59
C ILE A 64 -10.37 10.21 -3.60
N VAL A 65 -10.92 11.31 -3.10
CA VAL A 65 -11.49 12.40 -3.90
C VAL A 65 -10.98 13.71 -3.34
N GLY A 66 -10.48 14.59 -4.22
CA GLY A 66 -10.08 15.95 -3.89
C GLY A 66 -11.23 16.94 -4.15
N LYS A 67 -11.38 17.93 -3.30
CA LYS A 67 -12.31 19.06 -3.47
C LYS A 67 -11.62 20.35 -3.06
N GLU A 68 -11.92 21.42 -3.80
CA GLU A 68 -11.51 22.79 -3.50
C GLU A 68 -12.79 23.64 -3.36
N PRO A 69 -13.39 23.71 -2.17
CA PRO A 69 -14.62 24.48 -1.96
C PRO A 69 -14.41 26.00 -2.03
N ARG A 70 -13.20 26.47 -1.75
CA ARG A 70 -12.77 27.88 -1.85
C ARG A 70 -11.32 27.93 -2.38
N PRO A 71 -10.88 29.01 -3.01
CA PRO A 71 -9.50 29.18 -3.43
C PRO A 71 -8.51 28.86 -2.32
N SER A 72 -7.48 28.08 -2.64
CA SER A 72 -6.42 27.61 -1.72
C SER A 72 -6.90 26.74 -0.54
N GLN A 73 -8.17 26.33 -0.50
CA GLN A 73 -8.71 25.41 0.51
C GLN A 73 -8.96 24.04 -0.07
N PHE A 74 -7.98 23.18 0.05
CA PHE A 74 -8.06 21.82 -0.48
C PHE A 74 -8.47 20.82 0.60
N PHE A 75 -9.40 19.93 0.25
CA PHE A 75 -9.81 18.81 1.08
C PHE A 75 -9.67 17.51 0.30
N ILE A 76 -9.28 16.47 1.01
CA ILE A 76 -9.40 15.10 0.53
C ILE A 76 -10.43 14.35 1.37
N SER A 77 -11.19 13.51 0.72
CA SER A 77 -12.21 12.67 1.34
C SER A 77 -12.24 11.30 0.65
N GLY A 78 -12.85 10.32 1.33
CA GLY A 78 -13.02 9.01 0.75
C GLY A 78 -13.69 8.03 1.71
N LYS A 79 -13.81 6.78 1.24
CA LYS A 79 -14.37 5.67 2.00
C LYS A 79 -13.42 4.47 1.93
N VAL A 80 -13.36 3.72 3.02
CA VAL A 80 -12.62 2.46 3.11
C VAL A 80 -13.60 1.30 3.09
N ARG A 81 -13.34 0.24 2.31
CA ARG A 81 -14.14 -0.99 2.25
C ARG A 81 -13.21 -2.21 2.33
N PRO A 82 -13.63 -3.32 2.95
CA PRO A 82 -14.78 -3.45 3.82
C PRO A 82 -14.64 -2.58 5.07
N GLU A 83 -15.61 -2.64 5.97
CA GLU A 83 -15.75 -1.83 7.19
C GLU A 83 -14.44 -1.48 7.91
N TYR A 84 -14.24 -0.19 8.16
CA TYR A 84 -13.03 0.36 8.78
C TYR A 84 -13.39 1.57 9.67
N ASP A 85 -14.37 1.39 10.54
CA ASP A 85 -14.97 2.45 11.34
C ASP A 85 -14.07 2.88 12.49
N ARG A 86 -13.98 4.20 12.71
CA ARG A 86 -13.21 4.85 13.78
C ARG A 86 -11.73 4.44 13.82
N LYS A 87 -11.19 3.91 12.69
CA LYS A 87 -9.81 3.44 12.58
C LYS A 87 -8.92 4.45 11.87
N GLN A 88 -7.62 4.31 12.09
CA GLN A 88 -6.63 5.27 11.60
C GLN A 88 -6.40 5.14 10.09
N VAL A 89 -6.50 6.26 9.38
CA VAL A 89 -6.06 6.44 8.01
C VAL A 89 -4.86 7.39 8.00
N ILE A 90 -3.82 7.01 7.30
CA ILE A 90 -2.60 7.79 7.15
C ILE A 90 -2.67 8.52 5.80
N VAL A 91 -2.66 9.84 5.84
CA VAL A 91 -2.49 10.68 4.66
C VAL A 91 -1.00 10.82 4.39
N GLN A 92 -0.57 10.48 3.19
CA GLN A 92 0.80 10.62 2.75
C GLN A 92 0.90 11.69 1.67
N ARG A 93 2.01 12.44 1.70
CA ARG A 93 2.32 13.53 0.77
C ARG A 93 3.67 13.29 0.10
N LYS A 94 3.78 13.60 -1.19
CA LYS A 94 5.08 13.78 -1.87
C LYS A 94 5.10 15.07 -2.67
N VAL A 95 6.26 15.69 -2.79
CA VAL A 95 6.47 16.90 -3.59
C VAL A 95 7.18 16.51 -4.88
N GLY A 96 6.62 16.97 -6.01
CA GLY A 96 7.12 16.66 -7.33
C GLY A 96 6.87 15.21 -7.76
N LYS A 97 7.05 14.94 -9.05
CA LYS A 97 6.80 13.62 -9.65
C LYS A 97 7.75 12.54 -9.11
N LYS A 98 9.01 12.87 -8.91
CA LYS A 98 10.07 11.97 -8.43
C LYS A 98 10.18 11.88 -6.90
N GLY A 99 9.43 12.68 -6.14
CA GLY A 99 9.49 12.71 -4.67
C GLY A 99 9.01 11.42 -4.02
N THR A 100 9.45 11.19 -2.78
CA THR A 100 9.04 10.05 -1.95
C THR A 100 7.82 10.41 -1.10
N TYR A 101 6.88 9.49 -0.97
CA TYR A 101 5.74 9.66 -0.08
C TYR A 101 6.14 9.58 1.39
N ARG A 102 5.83 10.63 2.15
CA ARG A 102 6.02 10.68 3.60
C ARG A 102 4.67 10.88 4.30
N THR A 103 4.56 10.45 5.54
CA THR A 103 3.36 10.70 6.34
C THR A 103 3.17 12.21 6.51
N TYR A 104 2.01 12.70 6.09
CA TYR A 104 1.60 14.09 6.24
C TYR A 104 0.69 14.27 7.46
N LYS A 105 -0.34 13.44 7.56
CA LYS A 105 -1.34 13.52 8.65
C LYS A 105 -1.91 12.15 8.97
N ARG A 106 -2.27 11.93 10.23
CA ARG A 106 -3.03 10.77 10.68
C ARG A 106 -4.41 11.22 11.08
N ILE A 107 -5.44 10.58 10.57
CA ILE A 107 -6.85 10.90 10.83
C ILE A 107 -7.59 9.61 11.14
N LYS A 108 -8.81 9.71 11.69
CA LYS A 108 -9.69 8.56 11.90
C LYS A 108 -10.87 8.61 10.93
N THR A 109 -11.36 7.45 10.52
CA THR A 109 -12.66 7.33 9.84
C THR A 109 -13.79 7.57 10.82
N ASN A 110 -14.96 7.97 10.31
CA ASN A 110 -16.21 8.00 11.08
C ASN A 110 -16.84 6.60 11.20
N GLY A 111 -18.04 6.50 11.81
CA GLY A 111 -18.81 5.26 11.94
C GLY A 111 -19.39 4.70 10.62
N GLN A 112 -19.06 5.29 9.47
CA GLN A 112 -19.43 4.82 8.14
C GLN A 112 -18.20 4.53 7.26
N SER A 113 -17.04 4.36 7.89
CA SER A 113 -15.73 4.16 7.24
C SER A 113 -15.33 5.28 6.27
N ARG A 114 -15.90 6.49 6.44
CA ARG A 114 -15.56 7.68 5.64
C ARG A 114 -14.51 8.52 6.36
N TYR A 115 -13.68 9.19 5.58
CA TYR A 115 -12.71 10.14 6.09
C TYR A 115 -12.76 11.45 5.30
N ARG A 116 -12.39 12.55 5.96
CA ARG A 116 -12.22 13.87 5.34
C ARG A 116 -11.14 14.63 6.10
N THR A 117 -10.27 15.34 5.37
CA THR A 117 -9.26 16.22 5.98
C THR A 117 -8.83 17.30 5.02
N GLY A 118 -8.49 18.47 5.58
CA GLY A 118 -7.82 19.53 4.84
C GLY A 118 -6.37 19.15 4.52
N VAL A 119 -5.91 19.55 3.34
CA VAL A 119 -4.53 19.39 2.86
C VAL A 119 -4.03 20.74 2.31
N ALA A 120 -2.72 20.97 2.39
CA ALA A 120 -2.11 22.20 1.94
C ALA A 120 -1.54 22.07 0.53
N GLU A 121 -1.62 23.12 -0.26
CA GLU A 121 -0.81 23.30 -1.46
C GLU A 121 0.66 23.58 -1.12
N LEU A 122 1.47 23.83 -2.13
CA LEU A 122 2.86 24.28 -1.95
C LEU A 122 2.88 25.80 -1.88
N ASN A 123 3.77 26.35 -1.03
CA ASN A 123 4.04 27.80 -0.98
C ASN A 123 4.90 28.32 -2.16
N ARG A 124 5.14 27.46 -3.15
CA ARG A 124 5.94 27.75 -4.36
C ARG A 124 5.38 26.99 -5.54
N ARG A 125 5.72 27.42 -6.75
CA ARG A 125 5.37 26.68 -7.97
C ARG A 125 5.73 25.22 -7.87
N GLY A 126 4.79 24.35 -8.29
CA GLY A 126 5.05 22.92 -8.30
C GLY A 126 3.80 22.07 -8.11
N LYS A 127 4.03 20.77 -7.99
CA LYS A 127 2.98 19.75 -7.82
C LYS A 127 3.19 18.99 -6.53
N VAL A 128 2.12 18.87 -5.75
CA VAL A 128 2.08 18.00 -4.57
C VAL A 128 1.06 16.89 -4.79
N TYR A 129 1.42 15.69 -4.37
CA TYR A 129 0.62 14.48 -4.51
C TYR A 129 0.20 13.97 -3.15
N TYR A 130 -1.07 13.65 -2.99
CA TYR A 130 -1.64 13.08 -1.78
C TYR A 130 -2.23 11.72 -2.06
N ARG A 131 -1.93 10.74 -1.22
CA ARG A 131 -2.58 9.43 -1.19
C ARG A 131 -2.91 9.07 0.25
N THR A 132 -3.80 8.10 0.43
CA THR A 132 -4.15 7.59 1.75
C THR A 132 -3.76 6.13 1.89
N LYS A 133 -3.47 5.72 3.13
CA LYS A 133 -3.10 4.35 3.48
C LYS A 133 -3.84 3.94 4.75
N THR A 134 -4.35 2.70 4.78
CA THR A 134 -4.85 2.08 6.01
C THR A 134 -3.74 1.31 6.72
N VAL A 135 -3.86 1.18 8.02
CA VAL A 135 -3.01 0.28 8.80
C VAL A 135 -3.51 -1.15 8.63
N GLY A 136 -2.58 -2.09 8.53
CA GLY A 136 -2.91 -3.52 8.50
C GLY A 136 -3.54 -3.99 9.81
N THR A 137 -4.32 -5.06 9.72
CA THR A 137 -4.93 -5.77 10.86
C THR A 137 -4.70 -7.27 10.70
N LYS A 138 -5.11 -8.07 11.68
CA LYS A 138 -5.00 -9.55 11.57
C LYS A 138 -5.66 -10.10 10.29
N LYS A 139 -6.79 -9.53 9.86
CA LYS A 139 -7.57 -9.98 8.69
C LYS A 139 -7.19 -9.29 7.37
N PHE A 140 -6.60 -8.09 7.41
CA PHE A 140 -6.36 -7.28 6.22
C PHE A 140 -4.94 -6.73 6.19
N LYS A 141 -4.35 -6.67 4.98
CA LYS A 141 -3.10 -5.93 4.75
C LYS A 141 -3.33 -4.42 4.87
N GLY A 142 -2.26 -3.67 5.15
CA GLY A 142 -2.26 -2.23 4.91
C GLY A 142 -2.44 -1.95 3.42
N SER A 143 -3.42 -1.11 3.07
CA SER A 143 -3.80 -0.84 1.68
C SER A 143 -3.63 0.64 1.36
N PHE A 144 -3.34 0.96 0.11
CA PHE A 144 -3.29 2.33 -0.40
C PHE A 144 -4.57 2.69 -1.14
N SER A 145 -4.85 4.00 -1.25
CA SER A 145 -5.93 4.49 -2.10
C SER A 145 -5.71 4.11 -3.56
N ASN A 146 -6.81 3.91 -4.29
CA ASN A 146 -6.82 3.57 -5.72
C ASN A 146 -6.31 4.67 -6.66
N GLY A 147 -5.85 5.80 -6.09
CA GLY A 147 -5.29 6.93 -6.82
C GLY A 147 -4.59 7.90 -5.90
N ALA A 148 -4.11 9.00 -6.47
CA ALA A 148 -3.55 10.13 -5.76
C ALA A 148 -4.20 11.43 -6.23
N ILE A 149 -4.41 12.37 -5.33
CA ILE A 149 -4.84 13.72 -5.65
C ILE A 149 -3.60 14.58 -5.92
N VAL A 150 -3.64 15.33 -6.99
CA VAL A 150 -2.57 16.25 -7.39
C VAL A 150 -3.07 17.68 -7.25
N ILE A 151 -2.36 18.48 -6.48
CA ILE A 151 -2.57 19.93 -6.37
C ILE A 151 -1.40 20.59 -7.09
N THR A 152 -1.70 21.49 -8.02
CA THR A 152 -0.70 22.25 -8.78
C THR A 152 -0.78 23.69 -8.34
N THR A 153 0.33 24.24 -7.90
CA THR A 153 0.51 25.67 -7.58
C THR A 153 1.26 26.34 -8.74
N PHE A 154 0.73 27.43 -9.26
CA PHE A 154 1.23 28.19 -10.42
C PHE A 154 2.09 29.37 -9.99
#